data_a862d1a4f95b5c335840daab79efaa90
#
_entry.id   a862d1a4f95b5c335840daab79efaa90
#
_cell.length_a   1.000
_cell.length_b   1.000
_cell.length_c   1.000
_cell.angle_alpha   90.00
_cell.angle_beta   90.00
_cell.angle_gamma   90.00
#
_symmetry.space_group_name_H-M   'P 1'
#
loop_
_entity.id
_entity.type
_entity.pdbx_description
1 polymer ?
#
loop_
_entity_poly.entity_id
_entity_poly.type
_entity_poly.pdbx_seq_one_letter_code
_entity_poly.pdbx_strand_id
1 'polypeptide(L)'
;MKLATESPISTSADRAPRVHPSDVAIVIAIGGLIALLYIPLLHWLGWMTLHRQQLANGALLVVIALAICVRDAVGKLRLQPQFGCLGIGLLALGFFYLWLEGRSRVWLLPLVLLSFCFAFAGVMSFLFGREGTKQFVPALGAFFVFGVLVGLFPKLDWPLRAMAGRYAGGLLAAMGVPVKLALAEGQPPQLLLTVKGQIYQVATECNGFGLLMSSLIVATVLAFQNQMPGLSKLGLLALAVPVAIGCNFLRIVSICLVATRVPLPYGFVHESLGLIFYFLGLGLIWKIAGGQEMRRDVQAQAPHAK
;
A
#
# COMPACT_ATOMS: atom_id res chain seq x y z
N MET A 1 -21.25 -62.37 32.17
CA MET A 1 -20.52 -61.25 32.71
C MET A 1 -19.18 -61.25 31.99
N LYS A 2 -19.09 -60.50 30.86
CA LYS A 2 -17.86 -60.35 30.06
C LYS A 2 -17.26 -58.98 30.37
N LEU A 3 -16.14 -58.99 31.01
CA LEU A 3 -15.31 -57.82 31.25
C LEU A 3 -14.74 -57.33 29.89
N ALA A 4 -15.15 -56.14 29.47
CA ALA A 4 -14.53 -55.44 28.34
C ALA A 4 -13.16 -54.92 28.78
N THR A 5 -12.10 -55.45 28.18
CA THR A 5 -10.76 -54.95 28.28
C THR A 5 -10.65 -53.63 27.51
N GLU A 6 -10.57 -52.51 28.23
CA GLU A 6 -10.23 -51.22 27.66
C GLU A 6 -8.77 -51.26 27.16
N SER A 7 -8.63 -51.11 25.84
CA SER A 7 -7.31 -50.88 25.25
C SER A 7 -6.82 -49.49 25.65
N PRO A 8 -5.55 -49.31 26.06
CA PRO A 8 -5.02 -48.01 26.39
C PRO A 8 -4.98 -47.15 25.13
N ILE A 9 -5.71 -46.02 25.15
CA ILE A 9 -5.61 -44.94 24.15
C ILE A 9 -4.18 -44.44 24.20
N SER A 10 -3.41 -44.82 23.20
CA SER A 10 -2.09 -44.28 22.95
C SER A 10 -2.23 -42.80 22.60
N THR A 11 -2.11 -41.95 23.60
CA THR A 11 -1.86 -40.51 23.40
C THR A 11 -0.50 -40.36 22.74
N SER A 12 -0.50 -40.37 21.40
CA SER A 12 0.62 -39.85 20.65
C SER A 12 0.68 -38.35 20.96
N ALA A 13 1.36 -38.01 22.06
CA ALA A 13 1.70 -36.63 22.38
C ALA A 13 2.34 -36.04 21.12
N ASP A 14 1.65 -35.09 20.53
CA ASP A 14 2.01 -34.34 19.35
C ASP A 14 3.39 -33.69 19.58
N ARG A 15 4.46 -34.44 19.26
CA ARG A 15 5.84 -33.94 19.39
C ARG A 15 6.00 -32.86 18.37
N ALA A 16 5.89 -31.61 18.81
CA ALA A 16 6.23 -30.46 17.99
C ALA A 16 7.59 -30.75 17.29
N PRO A 17 7.67 -30.61 15.95
CA PRO A 17 8.88 -30.89 15.21
C PRO A 17 10.02 -30.06 15.81
N ARG A 18 11.10 -30.74 16.24
CA ARG A 18 12.29 -30.06 16.75
C ARG A 18 12.94 -29.36 15.58
N VAL A 19 12.90 -28.03 15.57
CA VAL A 19 13.62 -27.21 14.60
C VAL A 19 15.11 -27.44 14.78
N HIS A 20 15.78 -27.96 13.75
CA HIS A 20 17.22 -28.22 13.82
C HIS A 20 17.98 -26.88 13.71
N PRO A 21 19.03 -26.63 14.53
CA PRO A 21 19.77 -25.35 14.45
C PRO A 21 20.36 -25.07 13.05
N SER A 22 20.74 -26.13 12.31
CA SER A 22 21.20 -26.02 10.91
C SER A 22 20.14 -25.40 9.98
N ASP A 23 18.86 -25.74 10.16
CA ASP A 23 17.79 -25.25 9.29
C ASP A 23 17.56 -23.76 9.51
N VAL A 24 17.65 -23.31 10.76
CA VAL A 24 17.59 -21.88 11.09
C VAL A 24 18.79 -21.14 10.48
N ALA A 25 19.98 -21.69 10.59
CA ALA A 25 21.19 -21.08 10.02
C ALA A 25 21.09 -20.95 8.49
N ILE A 26 20.60 -21.98 7.79
CA ILE A 26 20.40 -21.96 6.33
C ILE A 26 19.41 -20.87 5.95
N VAL A 27 18.30 -20.75 6.65
CA VAL A 27 17.28 -19.74 6.34
C VAL A 27 17.78 -18.32 6.61
N ILE A 28 18.53 -18.12 7.70
CA ILE A 28 19.19 -16.83 7.98
C ILE A 28 20.19 -16.49 6.87
N ALA A 29 20.98 -17.47 6.41
CA ALA A 29 21.94 -17.26 5.32
C ALA A 29 21.22 -16.89 3.99
N ILE A 30 20.17 -17.62 3.64
CA ILE A 30 19.36 -17.30 2.42
C ILE A 30 18.70 -15.92 2.55
N GLY A 31 18.10 -15.62 3.69
CA GLY A 31 17.48 -14.30 3.96
C GLY A 31 18.52 -13.18 3.89
N GLY A 32 19.70 -13.37 4.46
CA GLY A 32 20.82 -12.43 4.40
C GLY A 32 21.31 -12.20 2.96
N LEU A 33 21.47 -13.27 2.19
CA LEU A 33 21.87 -13.18 0.78
C LEU A 33 20.81 -12.41 -0.06
N ILE A 34 19.54 -12.67 0.16
CA ILE A 34 18.44 -11.95 -0.50
C ILE A 34 18.46 -10.48 -0.08
N ALA A 35 18.62 -10.18 1.20
CA ALA A 35 18.74 -8.81 1.67
C ALA A 35 19.90 -8.07 0.98
N LEU A 36 21.08 -8.70 0.90
CA LEU A 36 22.25 -8.16 0.19
C LEU A 36 21.96 -7.89 -1.29
N LEU A 37 21.27 -8.80 -1.97
CA LEU A 37 20.94 -8.67 -3.39
C LEU A 37 20.04 -7.46 -3.67
N TYR A 38 19.12 -7.12 -2.75
CA TYR A 38 18.18 -6.02 -2.91
C TYR A 38 18.56 -4.73 -2.17
N ILE A 39 19.77 -4.65 -1.57
CA ILE A 39 20.29 -3.40 -0.97
C ILE A 39 20.15 -2.20 -1.92
N PRO A 40 20.51 -2.27 -3.21
CA PRO A 40 20.37 -1.12 -4.10
C PRO A 40 18.93 -0.63 -4.22
N LEU A 41 17.95 -1.55 -4.32
CA LEU A 41 16.52 -1.21 -4.35
C LEU A 41 16.08 -0.54 -3.05
N LEU A 42 16.40 -1.15 -1.91
CA LEU A 42 16.02 -0.65 -0.60
C LEU A 42 16.67 0.69 -0.28
N HIS A 43 17.95 0.86 -0.63
CA HIS A 43 18.65 2.13 -0.49
C HIS A 43 18.01 3.23 -1.35
N TRP A 44 17.70 2.92 -2.61
CA TRP A 44 17.02 3.87 -3.49
C TRP A 44 15.63 4.26 -2.97
N LEU A 45 14.81 3.30 -2.54
CA LEU A 45 13.51 3.57 -1.93
C LEU A 45 13.64 4.41 -0.67
N GLY A 46 14.59 4.08 0.20
CA GLY A 46 14.87 4.84 1.43
C GLY A 46 15.28 6.27 1.13
N TRP A 47 16.21 6.47 0.17
CA TRP A 47 16.65 7.80 -0.24
C TRP A 47 15.49 8.65 -0.79
N MET A 48 14.68 8.08 -1.71
CA MET A 48 13.51 8.76 -2.26
C MET A 48 12.51 9.16 -1.17
N THR A 49 12.28 8.28 -0.21
CA THR A 49 11.33 8.49 0.90
C THR A 49 11.80 9.58 1.84
N LEU A 50 13.07 9.60 2.21
CA LEU A 50 13.62 10.58 3.14
C LEU A 50 13.65 12.00 2.55
N HIS A 51 13.79 12.13 1.22
CA HIS A 51 13.85 13.44 0.56
C HIS A 51 12.48 13.96 0.08
N ARG A 52 11.40 13.20 0.31
CA ARG A 52 10.04 13.56 -0.15
C ARG A 52 8.99 13.20 0.90
N GLN A 53 8.52 14.20 1.66
CA GLN A 53 7.56 14.02 2.74
C GLN A 53 6.29 13.24 2.31
N GLN A 54 5.82 13.42 1.07
CA GLN A 54 4.67 12.70 0.56
C GLN A 54 4.89 11.19 0.47
N LEU A 55 6.13 10.76 0.17
CA LEU A 55 6.50 9.35 0.11
C LEU A 55 6.69 8.75 1.49
N ALA A 56 7.08 9.55 2.49
CA ALA A 56 7.26 9.11 3.86
C ALA A 56 5.96 8.56 4.47
N ASN A 57 4.80 9.19 4.18
CA ASN A 57 3.50 8.70 4.64
C ASN A 57 3.16 7.33 4.06
N GLY A 58 3.49 7.10 2.78
CA GLY A 58 3.31 5.80 2.14
C GLY A 58 4.22 4.72 2.74
N ALA A 59 5.49 5.05 2.98
CA ALA A 59 6.42 4.13 3.64
C ALA A 59 5.95 3.76 5.04
N LEU A 60 5.45 4.73 5.81
CA LEU A 60 4.87 4.48 7.13
C LEU A 60 3.72 3.48 7.07
N LEU A 61 2.82 3.62 6.09
CA LEU A 61 1.72 2.68 5.89
C LEU A 61 2.19 1.27 5.52
N VAL A 62 3.26 1.14 4.73
CA VAL A 62 3.87 -0.17 4.44
C VAL A 62 4.46 -0.79 5.71
N VAL A 63 5.14 0.01 6.55
CA VAL A 63 5.66 -0.46 7.85
C VAL A 63 4.52 -0.89 8.78
N ILE A 64 3.43 -0.12 8.83
CA ILE A 64 2.24 -0.48 9.61
C ILE A 64 1.62 -1.78 9.08
N ALA A 65 1.49 -1.95 7.77
CA ALA A 65 0.98 -3.17 7.15
C ALA A 65 1.85 -4.38 7.52
N LEU A 66 3.18 -4.23 7.47
CA LEU A 66 4.11 -5.26 7.89
C LEU A 66 3.98 -5.58 9.38
N ALA A 67 3.88 -4.54 10.24
CA ALA A 67 3.70 -4.71 11.69
C ALA A 67 2.39 -5.46 12.01
N ILE A 68 1.30 -5.18 11.31
CA ILE A 68 0.04 -5.91 11.43
C ILE A 68 0.23 -7.37 11.03
N CYS A 69 0.87 -7.64 9.89
CA CYS A 69 1.14 -9.02 9.44
C CYS A 69 2.01 -9.78 10.46
N VAL A 70 3.05 -9.14 11.00
CA VAL A 70 3.91 -9.73 12.04
C VAL A 70 3.11 -10.00 13.32
N ARG A 71 2.34 -9.03 13.80
CA ARG A 71 1.48 -9.19 14.99
C ARG A 71 0.53 -10.38 14.83
N ASP A 72 -0.12 -10.49 13.68
CA ASP A 72 -1.10 -11.54 13.41
C ASP A 72 -0.42 -12.91 13.18
N ALA A 73 0.88 -12.90 12.81
CA ALA A 73 1.73 -14.08 12.68
C ALA A 73 2.23 -14.58 14.03
N VAL A 74 2.52 -13.68 14.97
CA VAL A 74 3.01 -14.04 16.31
C VAL A 74 1.99 -14.91 17.03
N GLY A 75 2.45 -16.09 17.51
CA GLY A 75 1.61 -17.07 18.19
C GLY A 75 0.83 -18.02 17.26
N LYS A 76 0.68 -17.71 15.97
CA LYS A 76 0.00 -18.59 14.99
C LYS A 76 0.99 -19.36 14.13
N LEU A 77 2.09 -18.71 13.73
CA LEU A 77 3.12 -19.31 12.89
C LEU A 77 4.16 -20.00 13.75
N ARG A 78 4.33 -21.29 13.52
CA ARG A 78 5.46 -22.06 14.06
C ARG A 78 6.56 -22.09 13.01
N LEU A 79 7.80 -21.85 13.43
CA LEU A 79 8.96 -22.09 12.58
C LEU A 79 8.97 -23.58 12.20
N GLN A 80 8.68 -23.86 10.94
CA GLN A 80 8.74 -25.20 10.36
C GLN A 80 9.53 -25.10 9.05
N PRO A 81 10.86 -25.06 9.12
CA PRO A 81 11.67 -24.98 7.93
C PRO A 81 11.36 -26.17 7.01
N GLN A 82 10.73 -25.90 5.89
CA GLN A 82 10.35 -26.90 4.90
C GLN A 82 10.80 -26.44 3.51
N PHE A 83 11.72 -27.18 2.92
CA PHE A 83 12.11 -26.97 1.54
C PHE A 83 11.02 -27.52 0.61
N GLY A 84 9.87 -26.84 0.57
CA GLY A 84 8.74 -27.22 -0.27
C GLY A 84 8.86 -26.66 -1.69
N CYS A 85 8.24 -27.33 -2.65
CA CYS A 85 8.20 -26.90 -4.06
C CYS A 85 7.67 -25.46 -4.24
N LEU A 86 6.76 -25.01 -3.36
CA LEU A 86 6.23 -23.64 -3.40
C LEU A 86 7.34 -22.60 -3.16
N GLY A 87 8.15 -22.78 -2.11
CA GLY A 87 9.25 -21.86 -1.79
C GLY A 87 10.31 -21.81 -2.88
N ILE A 88 10.68 -22.98 -3.41
CA ILE A 88 11.63 -23.09 -4.54
C ILE A 88 11.05 -22.39 -5.77
N GLY A 89 9.78 -22.62 -6.10
CA GLY A 89 9.12 -21.98 -7.26
C GLY A 89 9.05 -20.46 -7.12
N LEU A 90 8.75 -19.94 -5.93
CA LEU A 90 8.72 -18.50 -5.67
C LEU A 90 10.12 -17.87 -5.78
N LEU A 91 11.16 -18.52 -5.24
CA LEU A 91 12.54 -18.05 -5.42
C LEU A 91 12.96 -18.08 -6.88
N ALA A 92 12.69 -19.18 -7.59
CA ALA A 92 13.01 -19.30 -9.02
C ALA A 92 12.32 -18.19 -9.82
N LEU A 93 11.06 -17.88 -9.52
CA LEU A 93 10.32 -16.80 -10.16
C LEU A 93 10.92 -15.42 -9.82
N GLY A 94 11.33 -15.21 -8.58
CA GLY A 94 12.04 -13.99 -8.17
C GLY A 94 13.34 -13.79 -8.96
N PHE A 95 14.17 -14.81 -9.05
CA PHE A 95 15.42 -14.76 -9.82
C PHE A 95 15.16 -14.63 -11.32
N PHE A 96 14.10 -15.24 -11.85
CA PHE A 96 13.70 -15.07 -13.24
C PHE A 96 13.37 -13.61 -13.57
N TYR A 97 12.58 -12.93 -12.74
CA TYR A 97 12.28 -11.51 -12.95
C TYR A 97 13.53 -10.62 -12.83
N LEU A 98 14.44 -10.94 -11.90
CA LEU A 98 15.71 -10.21 -11.77
C LEU A 98 16.61 -10.43 -12.99
N TRP A 99 16.67 -11.65 -13.51
CA TRP A 99 17.39 -11.97 -14.74
C TRP A 99 16.79 -11.25 -15.96
N LEU A 100 15.46 -11.20 -16.05
CA LEU A 100 14.75 -10.50 -17.13
C LEU A 100 15.04 -8.99 -17.10
N GLU A 101 15.07 -8.38 -15.93
CA GLU A 101 15.44 -6.99 -15.75
C GLU A 101 16.89 -6.73 -16.17
N GLY A 102 17.84 -7.55 -15.74
CA GLY A 102 19.25 -7.45 -16.14
C GLY A 102 19.52 -7.62 -17.63
N ARG A 103 18.61 -8.25 -18.38
CA ARG A 103 18.63 -8.33 -19.84
C ARG A 103 18.00 -7.13 -20.54
N SER A 104 17.16 -6.39 -19.84
CA SER A 104 16.49 -5.23 -20.41
C SER A 104 17.48 -4.07 -20.49
N ARG A 105 17.47 -3.32 -21.62
CA ARG A 105 18.25 -2.08 -21.75
C ARG A 105 17.62 -0.91 -21.02
N VAL A 106 16.43 -1.10 -20.48
CA VAL A 106 15.65 -0.10 -19.76
C VAL A 106 15.40 -0.65 -18.36
N TRP A 107 15.72 0.13 -17.34
CA TRP A 107 15.44 -0.24 -15.96
C TRP A 107 13.93 -0.34 -15.72
N LEU A 108 13.45 -1.54 -15.54
CA LEU A 108 12.04 -1.86 -15.33
C LEU A 108 11.77 -2.08 -13.84
N LEU A 109 11.64 -0.98 -13.10
CA LEU A 109 11.37 -0.99 -11.66
C LEU A 109 10.30 -2.00 -11.22
N PRO A 110 9.14 -2.15 -11.92
CA PRO A 110 8.15 -3.15 -11.52
C PRO A 110 8.68 -4.60 -11.52
N LEU A 111 9.61 -4.94 -12.40
CA LEU A 111 10.21 -6.28 -12.44
C LEU A 111 11.11 -6.53 -11.23
N VAL A 112 11.91 -5.53 -10.82
CA VAL A 112 12.76 -5.62 -9.62
C VAL A 112 11.91 -5.74 -8.37
N LEU A 113 10.81 -4.98 -8.28
CA LEU A 113 9.86 -5.04 -7.16
C LEU A 113 9.16 -6.40 -7.09
N LEU A 114 8.71 -6.94 -8.23
CA LEU A 114 8.13 -8.29 -8.29
C LEU A 114 9.15 -9.35 -7.88
N SER A 115 10.37 -9.24 -8.40
CA SER A 115 11.48 -10.11 -8.02
C SER A 115 11.68 -10.13 -6.51
N PHE A 116 11.75 -8.96 -5.87
CA PHE A 116 11.87 -8.86 -4.41
C PHE A 116 10.68 -9.51 -3.69
N CYS A 117 9.44 -9.21 -4.11
CA CYS A 117 8.24 -9.77 -3.51
C CYS A 117 8.20 -11.30 -3.58
N PHE A 118 8.57 -11.88 -4.71
CA PHE A 118 8.61 -13.34 -4.89
C PHE A 118 9.74 -13.96 -4.09
N ALA A 119 10.94 -13.36 -4.08
CA ALA A 119 12.06 -13.84 -3.28
C ALA A 119 11.72 -13.82 -1.78
N PHE A 120 11.15 -12.73 -1.28
CA PHE A 120 10.70 -12.63 0.11
C PHE A 120 9.60 -13.66 0.43
N ALA A 121 8.60 -13.81 -0.44
CA ALA A 121 7.56 -14.82 -0.27
C ALA A 121 8.13 -16.25 -0.25
N GLY A 122 9.15 -16.53 -1.05
CA GLY A 122 9.88 -17.78 -1.03
C GLY A 122 10.55 -18.08 0.30
N VAL A 123 11.23 -17.09 0.88
CA VAL A 123 11.84 -17.20 2.23
C VAL A 123 10.76 -17.43 3.28
N MET A 124 9.67 -16.69 3.24
CA MET A 124 8.54 -16.90 4.16
C MET A 124 7.93 -18.29 4.01
N SER A 125 7.87 -18.81 2.78
CA SER A 125 7.42 -20.18 2.52
C SER A 125 8.36 -21.24 3.13
N PHE A 126 9.67 -21.01 3.11
CA PHE A 126 10.62 -21.93 3.77
C PHE A 126 10.54 -21.86 5.29
N LEU A 127 10.35 -20.66 5.86
CA LEU A 127 10.29 -20.48 7.31
C LEU A 127 8.99 -21.00 7.92
N PHE A 128 7.86 -20.69 7.29
CA PHE A 128 6.51 -20.82 7.87
C PHE A 128 5.55 -21.60 6.98
N GLY A 129 6.03 -22.15 5.87
CA GLY A 129 5.18 -22.86 4.91
C GLY A 129 4.19 -21.94 4.19
N ARG A 130 3.18 -22.56 3.59
CA ARG A 130 2.16 -21.87 2.78
C ARG A 130 1.35 -20.82 3.56
N GLU A 131 1.03 -21.13 4.81
CA GLU A 131 0.23 -20.23 5.66
C GLU A 131 1.03 -18.98 6.04
N GLY A 132 2.33 -19.11 6.31
CA GLY A 132 3.21 -17.98 6.52
C GLY A 132 3.29 -17.06 5.28
N THR A 133 3.42 -17.65 4.10
CA THR A 133 3.42 -16.88 2.86
C THR A 133 2.12 -16.07 2.71
N LYS A 134 0.95 -16.68 2.91
CA LYS A 134 -0.35 -16.00 2.83
C LYS A 134 -0.47 -14.83 3.81
N GLN A 135 0.07 -15.00 5.02
CA GLN A 135 0.02 -13.98 6.06
C GLN A 135 0.74 -12.68 5.67
N PHE A 136 1.84 -12.78 4.90
CA PHE A 136 2.62 -11.62 4.47
C PHE A 136 2.20 -11.03 3.12
N VAL A 137 1.27 -11.66 2.38
CA VAL A 137 0.78 -11.15 1.09
C VAL A 137 0.25 -9.70 1.17
N PRO A 138 -0.52 -9.27 2.20
CA PRO A 138 -0.97 -7.88 2.30
C PRO A 138 0.19 -6.88 2.37
N ALA A 139 1.22 -7.18 3.16
CA ALA A 139 2.40 -6.32 3.29
C ALA A 139 3.23 -6.29 2.00
N LEU A 140 3.40 -7.43 1.33
CA LEU A 140 4.08 -7.50 0.03
C LEU A 140 3.33 -6.74 -1.07
N GLY A 141 2.00 -6.85 -1.09
CA GLY A 141 1.16 -6.07 -2.01
C GLY A 141 1.28 -4.57 -1.74
N ALA A 142 1.24 -4.15 -0.47
CA ALA A 142 1.45 -2.77 -0.06
C ALA A 142 2.84 -2.25 -0.47
N PHE A 143 3.89 -3.04 -0.25
CA PHE A 143 5.26 -2.71 -0.65
C PHE A 143 5.39 -2.58 -2.17
N PHE A 144 4.80 -3.51 -2.93
CA PHE A 144 4.82 -3.45 -4.39
C PHE A 144 4.14 -2.19 -4.91
N VAL A 145 2.92 -1.89 -4.43
CA VAL A 145 2.17 -0.68 -4.82
C VAL A 145 2.95 0.57 -4.45
N PHE A 146 3.51 0.63 -3.23
CA PHE A 146 4.36 1.72 -2.79
C PHE A 146 5.54 1.94 -3.72
N GLY A 147 6.32 0.90 -4.00
CA GLY A 147 7.51 0.99 -4.84
C GLY A 147 7.20 1.44 -6.28
N VAL A 148 6.12 0.92 -6.89
CA VAL A 148 5.65 1.36 -8.21
C VAL A 148 5.29 2.85 -8.18
N LEU A 149 4.55 3.30 -7.18
CA LEU A 149 4.15 4.70 -7.05
C LEU A 149 5.35 5.62 -6.79
N VAL A 150 6.34 5.20 -5.99
CA VAL A 150 7.61 5.94 -5.83
C VAL A 150 8.28 6.15 -7.18
N GLY A 151 8.35 5.13 -8.02
CA GLY A 151 8.91 5.24 -9.37
C GLY A 151 8.09 6.11 -10.32
N LEU A 152 6.78 6.18 -10.14
CA LEU A 152 5.89 6.99 -10.95
C LEU A 152 5.81 8.45 -10.47
N PHE A 153 6.20 8.74 -9.24
CA PHE A 153 6.07 10.06 -8.63
C PHE A 153 6.66 11.20 -9.51
N PRO A 154 7.89 11.10 -10.04
CA PRO A 154 8.45 12.19 -10.86
C PRO A 154 7.64 12.48 -12.12
N LYS A 155 6.96 11.46 -12.67
CA LYS A 155 6.14 11.58 -13.88
C LYS A 155 4.74 12.09 -13.58
N LEU A 156 4.21 11.80 -12.40
CA LEU A 156 2.83 12.14 -12.00
C LEU A 156 2.73 13.47 -11.26
N ASP A 157 3.80 13.97 -10.65
CA ASP A 157 3.77 15.20 -9.84
C ASP A 157 3.18 16.39 -10.60
N TRP A 158 3.71 16.69 -11.78
CA TRP A 158 3.22 17.81 -12.57
C TRP A 158 1.80 17.61 -13.12
N PRO A 159 1.45 16.49 -13.78
CA PRO A 159 0.09 16.24 -14.24
C PRO A 159 -0.95 16.34 -13.13
N LEU A 160 -0.67 15.78 -11.95
CA LEU A 160 -1.58 15.85 -10.81
C LEU A 160 -1.75 17.27 -10.28
N ARG A 161 -0.66 18.07 -10.21
CA ARG A 161 -0.76 19.50 -9.85
C ARG A 161 -1.60 20.28 -10.84
N ALA A 162 -1.33 20.12 -12.13
CA ALA A 162 -2.09 20.80 -13.19
C ALA A 162 -3.58 20.44 -13.14
N MET A 163 -3.88 19.15 -12.97
CA MET A 163 -5.24 18.65 -12.82
C MET A 163 -5.89 19.22 -11.55
N ALA A 164 -5.24 19.15 -10.41
CA ALA A 164 -5.74 19.66 -9.14
C ALA A 164 -6.07 21.16 -9.20
N GLY A 165 -5.15 21.97 -9.72
CA GLY A 165 -5.36 23.41 -9.86
C GLY A 165 -6.48 23.75 -10.85
N ARG A 166 -6.54 23.07 -12.01
CA ARG A 166 -7.55 23.30 -13.03
C ARG A 166 -8.97 22.97 -12.53
N TYR A 167 -9.15 21.80 -11.94
CA TYR A 167 -10.48 21.39 -11.46
C TYR A 167 -10.92 22.13 -10.20
N ALA A 168 -9.98 22.41 -9.27
CA ALA A 168 -10.30 23.24 -8.11
C ALA A 168 -10.65 24.68 -8.55
N GLY A 169 -9.90 25.26 -9.47
CA GLY A 169 -10.21 26.57 -10.05
C GLY A 169 -11.54 26.59 -10.77
N GLY A 170 -11.85 25.57 -11.59
CA GLY A 170 -13.14 25.43 -12.27
C GLY A 170 -14.31 25.33 -11.30
N LEU A 171 -14.18 24.57 -10.22
CA LEU A 171 -15.22 24.44 -9.19
C LEU A 171 -15.44 25.76 -8.45
N LEU A 172 -14.38 26.47 -8.08
CA LEU A 172 -14.46 27.80 -7.45
C LEU A 172 -15.15 28.81 -8.39
N ALA A 173 -14.80 28.81 -9.67
CA ALA A 173 -15.43 29.66 -10.68
C ALA A 173 -16.94 29.33 -10.83
N ALA A 174 -17.31 28.05 -10.85
CA ALA A 174 -18.71 27.63 -10.87
C ALA A 174 -19.49 28.06 -9.62
N MET A 175 -18.83 28.24 -8.50
CA MET A 175 -19.39 28.80 -7.25
C MET A 175 -19.44 30.33 -7.25
N GLY A 176 -19.14 31.00 -8.38
CA GLY A 176 -19.15 32.47 -8.51
C GLY A 176 -17.93 33.15 -7.89
N VAL A 177 -16.88 32.41 -7.52
CA VAL A 177 -15.66 32.99 -6.95
C VAL A 177 -14.73 33.41 -8.10
N PRO A 178 -14.24 34.67 -8.16
CA PRO A 178 -13.31 35.09 -9.21
C PRO A 178 -11.97 34.38 -9.06
N VAL A 179 -11.60 33.62 -10.09
CA VAL A 179 -10.38 32.78 -10.09
C VAL A 179 -9.60 33.03 -11.38
N LYS A 180 -8.29 33.16 -11.25
CA LYS A 180 -7.33 33.13 -12.39
C LYS A 180 -6.28 32.07 -12.14
N LEU A 181 -6.05 31.25 -13.16
CA LEU A 181 -4.97 30.25 -13.16
C LEU A 181 -3.81 30.80 -13.99
N ALA A 182 -2.61 30.83 -13.45
CA ALA A 182 -1.40 31.28 -14.10
C ALA A 182 -0.26 30.29 -13.89
N LEU A 183 0.65 30.24 -14.84
CA LEU A 183 1.93 29.55 -14.74
C LEU A 183 3.00 30.59 -14.47
N ALA A 184 3.73 30.46 -13.36
CA ALA A 184 4.95 31.22 -13.14
C ALA A 184 6.13 30.45 -13.71
N GLU A 185 7.01 31.19 -14.39
CA GLU A 185 8.28 30.66 -14.91
C GLU A 185 9.17 30.25 -13.74
N GLY A 186 9.76 29.07 -13.84
CA GLY A 186 10.65 28.49 -12.83
C GLY A 186 11.00 27.05 -13.19
N GLN A 187 12.03 26.51 -12.57
CA GLN A 187 12.37 25.09 -12.69
C GLN A 187 12.28 24.42 -11.32
N PRO A 188 11.22 23.65 -11.05
CA PRO A 188 10.07 23.29 -11.90
C PRO A 188 9.05 24.44 -12.02
N PRO A 189 8.20 24.44 -13.09
CA PRO A 189 7.18 25.45 -13.27
C PRO A 189 6.19 25.45 -12.09
N GLN A 190 5.76 26.66 -11.69
CA GLN A 190 4.87 26.83 -10.55
C GLN A 190 3.45 27.14 -11.03
N LEU A 191 2.47 26.41 -10.51
CA LEU A 191 1.06 26.67 -10.79
C LEU A 191 0.51 27.61 -9.72
N LEU A 192 0.03 28.77 -10.16
CA LEU A 192 -0.52 29.80 -9.30
C LEU A 192 -2.04 29.88 -9.50
N LEU A 193 -2.79 29.86 -8.41
CA LEU A 193 -4.22 30.03 -8.36
C LEU A 193 -4.52 31.36 -7.66
N THR A 194 -4.98 32.36 -8.40
CA THR A 194 -5.38 33.64 -7.80
C THR A 194 -6.87 33.59 -7.49
N VAL A 195 -7.22 33.72 -6.21
CA VAL A 195 -8.60 33.69 -5.72
C VAL A 195 -8.90 35.00 -5.00
N LYS A 196 -9.90 35.77 -5.47
CA LYS A 196 -10.24 37.09 -4.91
C LYS A 196 -9.03 38.04 -4.76
N GLY A 197 -8.06 37.97 -5.68
CA GLY A 197 -6.86 38.79 -5.64
C GLY A 197 -5.70 38.24 -4.80
N GLN A 198 -5.91 37.19 -4.03
CA GLN A 198 -4.84 36.51 -3.30
C GLN A 198 -4.26 35.38 -4.14
N ILE A 199 -2.94 35.27 -4.13
CA ILE A 199 -2.20 34.27 -4.93
C ILE A 199 -1.87 33.07 -4.07
N TYR A 200 -2.34 31.90 -4.48
CA TYR A 200 -2.03 30.61 -3.86
C TYR A 200 -1.17 29.78 -4.81
N GLN A 201 -0.05 29.31 -4.33
CA GLN A 201 0.77 28.36 -5.08
C GLN A 201 0.22 26.96 -4.89
N VAL A 202 -0.08 26.25 -5.98
CA VAL A 202 -0.39 24.81 -5.92
C VAL A 202 0.95 24.07 -5.83
N ALA A 203 1.43 23.94 -4.61
CA ALA A 203 2.70 23.28 -4.30
C ALA A 203 2.62 21.76 -4.54
N THR A 204 3.78 21.09 -4.51
CA THR A 204 3.89 19.63 -4.65
C THR A 204 3.06 18.90 -3.59
N GLU A 205 2.94 19.46 -2.40
CA GLU A 205 2.13 18.93 -1.29
C GLU A 205 0.63 18.96 -1.57
N CYS A 206 0.21 19.79 -2.54
CA CYS A 206 -1.20 19.94 -2.94
C CYS A 206 -1.57 19.11 -4.18
N ASN A 207 -0.64 18.35 -4.77
CA ASN A 207 -0.91 17.54 -5.96
C ASN A 207 -1.84 16.33 -5.70
N GLY A 208 -2.03 15.94 -4.43
CA GLY A 208 -2.85 14.81 -4.01
C GLY A 208 -2.15 13.46 -4.13
N PHE A 209 -0.88 13.42 -4.55
CA PHE A 209 -0.15 12.17 -4.71
C PHE A 209 -0.01 11.39 -3.38
N GLY A 210 0.26 12.08 -2.28
CA GLY A 210 0.36 11.44 -0.95
C GLY A 210 -0.95 10.76 -0.56
N LEU A 211 -2.10 11.39 -0.79
CA LEU A 211 -3.42 10.80 -0.52
C LEU A 211 -3.70 9.64 -1.48
N LEU A 212 -3.40 9.78 -2.77
CA LEU A 212 -3.56 8.72 -3.78
C LEU A 212 -2.75 7.47 -3.39
N MET A 213 -1.48 7.66 -3.05
CA MET A 213 -0.59 6.58 -2.65
C MET A 213 -1.08 5.88 -1.39
N SER A 214 -1.43 6.65 -0.35
CA SER A 214 -1.95 6.10 0.90
C SER A 214 -3.27 5.35 0.70
N SER A 215 -4.15 5.89 -0.13
CA SER A 215 -5.42 5.26 -0.50
C SER A 215 -5.23 3.92 -1.20
N LEU A 216 -4.31 3.84 -2.15
CA LEU A 216 -4.00 2.61 -2.86
C LEU A 216 -3.34 1.56 -1.97
N ILE A 217 -2.43 1.98 -1.06
CA ILE A 217 -1.81 1.07 -0.09
C ILE A 217 -2.87 0.50 0.86
N VAL A 218 -3.72 1.36 1.46
CA VAL A 218 -4.80 0.93 2.37
C VAL A 218 -5.79 0.02 1.64
N ALA A 219 -6.21 0.39 0.42
CA ALA A 219 -7.09 -0.45 -0.40
C ALA A 219 -6.46 -1.83 -0.68
N THR A 220 -5.15 -1.87 -0.97
CA THR A 220 -4.42 -3.13 -1.16
C THR A 220 -4.43 -3.99 0.09
N VAL A 221 -4.06 -3.42 1.24
CA VAL A 221 -4.03 -4.15 2.52
C VAL A 221 -5.42 -4.72 2.84
N LEU A 222 -6.46 -3.89 2.77
CA LEU A 222 -7.84 -4.32 3.06
C LEU A 222 -8.34 -5.37 2.08
N ALA A 223 -8.03 -5.25 0.79
CA ALA A 223 -8.43 -6.20 -0.24
C ALA A 223 -7.83 -7.59 -0.01
N PHE A 224 -6.61 -7.66 0.52
CA PHE A 224 -5.97 -8.93 0.85
C PHE A 224 -6.38 -9.46 2.22
N GLN A 225 -6.50 -8.61 3.25
CA GLN A 225 -6.97 -9.02 4.58
C GLN A 225 -8.39 -9.58 4.54
N ASN A 226 -9.30 -8.90 3.82
CA ASN A 226 -10.70 -9.35 3.65
C ASN A 226 -10.83 -10.47 2.60
N GLN A 227 -9.74 -11.05 2.12
CA GLN A 227 -9.73 -12.16 1.16
C GLN A 227 -10.66 -11.95 -0.04
N MET A 228 -10.79 -10.73 -0.54
CA MET A 228 -11.69 -10.37 -1.64
C MET A 228 -11.35 -11.17 -2.92
N PRO A 229 -12.32 -11.50 -3.80
CA PRO A 229 -12.04 -12.07 -5.11
C PRO A 229 -11.25 -11.08 -5.96
N GLY A 230 -10.51 -11.59 -6.94
CA GLY A 230 -9.62 -10.78 -7.80
C GLY A 230 -10.30 -9.55 -8.42
N LEU A 231 -11.52 -9.72 -8.95
CA LEU A 231 -12.27 -8.61 -9.55
C LEU A 231 -12.66 -7.54 -8.53
N SER A 232 -13.07 -7.94 -7.32
CA SER A 232 -13.37 -6.99 -6.23
C SER A 232 -12.14 -6.24 -5.74
N LYS A 233 -10.97 -6.90 -5.70
CA LYS A 233 -9.69 -6.23 -5.40
C LYS A 233 -9.39 -5.13 -6.41
N LEU A 234 -9.50 -5.45 -7.71
CA LEU A 234 -9.30 -4.48 -8.78
C LEU A 234 -10.33 -3.34 -8.71
N GLY A 235 -11.58 -3.65 -8.42
CA GLY A 235 -12.63 -2.66 -8.23
C GLY A 235 -12.35 -1.70 -7.07
N LEU A 236 -11.88 -2.22 -5.94
CA LEU A 236 -11.51 -1.38 -4.78
C LEU A 236 -10.32 -0.48 -5.09
N LEU A 237 -9.27 -1.02 -5.74
CA LEU A 237 -8.12 -0.23 -6.18
C LEU A 237 -8.50 0.85 -7.20
N ALA A 238 -9.34 0.49 -8.19
CA ALA A 238 -9.82 1.45 -9.18
C ALA A 238 -10.66 2.56 -8.54
N LEU A 239 -11.46 2.24 -7.52
CA LEU A 239 -12.29 3.21 -6.80
C LEU A 239 -11.47 4.10 -5.87
N ALA A 240 -10.35 3.61 -5.32
CA ALA A 240 -9.46 4.40 -4.48
C ALA A 240 -8.90 5.63 -5.22
N VAL A 241 -8.69 5.53 -6.54
CA VAL A 241 -8.17 6.63 -7.36
C VAL A 241 -9.12 7.84 -7.39
N PRO A 242 -10.37 7.73 -7.85
CA PRO A 242 -11.29 8.87 -7.89
C PRO A 242 -11.64 9.39 -6.48
N VAL A 243 -11.69 8.54 -5.45
CA VAL A 243 -11.90 8.99 -4.07
C VAL A 243 -10.73 9.88 -3.61
N ALA A 244 -9.49 9.46 -3.81
CA ALA A 244 -8.31 10.25 -3.45
C ALA A 244 -8.26 11.58 -4.21
N ILE A 245 -8.49 11.56 -5.52
CA ILE A 245 -8.53 12.76 -6.38
C ILE A 245 -9.64 13.70 -5.94
N GLY A 246 -10.84 13.18 -5.71
CA GLY A 246 -11.99 13.97 -5.25
C GLY A 246 -11.76 14.63 -3.90
N CYS A 247 -11.26 13.88 -2.92
CA CYS A 247 -10.91 14.44 -1.60
C CYS A 247 -9.82 15.52 -1.71
N ASN A 248 -8.82 15.34 -2.59
CA ASN A 248 -7.80 16.37 -2.79
C ASN A 248 -8.37 17.64 -3.44
N PHE A 249 -9.29 17.52 -4.39
CA PHE A 249 -9.96 18.71 -4.97
C PHE A 249 -10.77 19.46 -3.94
N LEU A 250 -11.58 18.75 -3.15
CA LEU A 250 -12.35 19.34 -2.07
C LEU A 250 -11.46 20.02 -1.03
N ARG A 251 -10.31 19.41 -0.71
CA ARG A 251 -9.29 20.02 0.14
C ARG A 251 -8.85 21.38 -0.38
N ILE A 252 -8.41 21.46 -1.67
CA ILE A 252 -7.91 22.72 -2.26
C ILE A 252 -9.00 23.78 -2.25
N VAL A 253 -10.21 23.42 -2.69
CA VAL A 253 -11.37 24.35 -2.69
C VAL A 253 -11.66 24.86 -1.28
N SER A 254 -11.68 23.97 -0.29
CA SER A 254 -11.92 24.34 1.10
C SER A 254 -10.84 25.26 1.66
N ILE A 255 -9.54 24.98 1.36
CA ILE A 255 -8.42 25.84 1.75
C ILE A 255 -8.63 27.26 1.17
N CYS A 256 -8.91 27.36 -0.14
CA CYS A 256 -9.12 28.66 -0.79
C CYS A 256 -10.32 29.43 -0.22
N LEU A 257 -11.43 28.74 0.08
CA LEU A 257 -12.64 29.36 0.63
C LEU A 257 -12.44 29.82 2.08
N VAL A 258 -11.79 29.01 2.93
CA VAL A 258 -11.54 29.34 4.32
C VAL A 258 -10.49 30.45 4.45
N ALA A 259 -9.38 30.33 3.73
CA ALA A 259 -8.29 31.30 3.79
C ALA A 259 -8.70 32.70 3.28
N THR A 260 -9.73 32.79 2.37
CA THR A 260 -10.26 34.08 1.90
C THR A 260 -11.36 34.69 2.79
N ARG A 261 -11.85 33.96 3.81
CA ARG A 261 -12.95 34.41 4.68
C ARG A 261 -12.56 34.53 6.14
N VAL A 262 -11.61 33.75 6.59
CA VAL A 262 -11.23 33.65 8.00
C VAL A 262 -9.81 34.15 8.18
N PRO A 263 -9.54 35.09 9.09
CA PRO A 263 -8.19 35.63 9.33
C PRO A 263 -7.33 34.68 10.16
N LEU A 264 -7.14 33.44 9.68
CA LEU A 264 -6.27 32.45 10.28
C LEU A 264 -4.96 32.36 9.50
N PRO A 265 -3.85 32.00 10.16
CA PRO A 265 -2.59 31.74 9.46
C PRO A 265 -2.78 30.67 8.38
N TYR A 266 -2.32 30.96 7.16
CA TYR A 266 -2.48 30.06 6.01
C TYR A 266 -1.96 28.64 6.29
N GLY A 267 -0.79 28.52 6.95
CA GLY A 267 -0.21 27.22 7.31
C GLY A 267 -1.15 26.38 8.16
N PHE A 268 -1.80 26.98 9.16
CA PHE A 268 -2.76 26.30 10.03
C PHE A 268 -3.98 25.78 9.24
N VAL A 269 -4.57 26.63 8.39
CA VAL A 269 -5.71 26.24 7.52
C VAL A 269 -5.31 25.11 6.59
N HIS A 270 -4.15 25.23 5.96
CA HIS A 270 -3.62 24.24 5.01
C HIS A 270 -3.39 22.87 5.66
N GLU A 271 -2.75 22.83 6.83
CA GLU A 271 -2.45 21.59 7.53
C GLU A 271 -3.71 20.93 8.10
N SER A 272 -4.58 21.71 8.77
CA SER A 272 -5.80 21.19 9.39
C SER A 272 -6.74 20.59 8.34
N LEU A 273 -7.05 21.33 7.27
CA LEU A 273 -7.87 20.81 6.18
C LEU A 273 -7.17 19.66 5.45
N GLY A 274 -5.85 19.72 5.35
CA GLY A 274 -5.05 18.63 4.82
C GLY A 274 -5.29 17.33 5.55
N LEU A 275 -5.20 17.34 6.87
CA LEU A 275 -5.43 16.17 7.72
C LEU A 275 -6.89 15.69 7.64
N ILE A 276 -7.86 16.61 7.70
CA ILE A 276 -9.29 16.26 7.63
C ILE A 276 -9.59 15.50 6.33
N PHE A 277 -9.21 16.03 5.17
CA PHE A 277 -9.47 15.38 3.89
C PHE A 277 -8.64 14.11 3.69
N TYR A 278 -7.44 14.04 4.27
CA TYR A 278 -6.63 12.83 4.26
C TYR A 278 -7.34 11.68 4.97
N PHE A 279 -7.77 11.91 6.22
CA PHE A 279 -8.48 10.87 6.98
C PHE A 279 -9.88 10.59 6.43
N LEU A 280 -10.57 11.59 5.87
CA LEU A 280 -11.85 11.38 5.18
C LEU A 280 -11.67 10.43 3.99
N GLY A 281 -10.66 10.65 3.16
CA GLY A 281 -10.37 9.78 2.01
C GLY A 281 -10.06 8.35 2.43
N LEU A 282 -9.20 8.15 3.44
CA LEU A 282 -8.88 6.81 3.95
C LEU A 282 -10.09 6.15 4.62
N GLY A 283 -10.90 6.91 5.39
CA GLY A 283 -12.12 6.42 6.02
C GLY A 283 -13.19 5.99 5.01
N LEU A 284 -13.33 6.70 3.89
CA LEU A 284 -14.23 6.28 2.79
C LEU A 284 -13.79 4.94 2.19
N ILE A 285 -12.49 4.76 1.94
CA ILE A 285 -11.97 3.50 1.41
C ILE A 285 -12.19 2.36 2.40
N TRP A 286 -11.92 2.60 3.68
CA TRP A 286 -12.19 1.63 4.73
C TRP A 286 -13.68 1.21 4.77
N LYS A 287 -14.60 2.18 4.73
CA LYS A 287 -16.04 1.92 4.73
C LYS A 287 -16.49 1.13 3.50
N ILE A 288 -15.95 1.44 2.33
CA ILE A 288 -16.27 0.72 1.08
C ILE A 288 -15.75 -0.72 1.16
N ALA A 289 -14.54 -0.93 1.67
CA ALA A 289 -13.96 -2.26 1.85
C ALA A 289 -14.76 -3.10 2.85
N GLY A 290 -15.14 -2.54 4.00
CA GLY A 290 -15.97 -3.23 5.01
C GLY A 290 -17.41 -3.47 4.55
N GLY A 291 -18.00 -2.58 3.76
CA GLY A 291 -19.31 -2.78 3.17
C GLY A 291 -19.38 -3.94 2.17
N GLN A 292 -18.27 -4.29 1.54
CA GLN A 292 -18.19 -5.48 0.66
C GLN A 292 -18.16 -6.79 1.48
N GLU A 293 -17.52 -6.78 2.63
CA GLU A 293 -17.50 -7.92 3.55
C GLU A 293 -18.91 -8.23 4.09
N MET A 294 -19.61 -7.22 4.57
CA MET A 294 -20.99 -7.35 5.06
C MET A 294 -21.96 -7.89 3.99
N ARG A 295 -21.81 -7.50 2.73
CA ARG A 295 -22.61 -8.02 1.62
C ARG A 295 -22.36 -9.51 1.35
N ARG A 296 -21.14 -9.99 1.55
CA ARG A 296 -20.79 -11.40 1.39
C ARG A 296 -21.41 -12.26 2.47
N ASP A 297 -21.34 -11.81 3.72
CA ASP A 297 -21.91 -12.53 4.85
C ASP A 297 -23.44 -12.67 4.70
N VAL A 298 -24.11 -11.62 4.23
CA VAL A 298 -25.55 -11.65 3.92
C VAL A 298 -25.88 -12.60 2.76
N GLN A 299 -25.06 -12.63 1.70
CA GLN A 299 -25.27 -13.56 0.59
C GLN A 299 -24.96 -15.00 0.96
N ALA A 300 -23.97 -15.23 1.82
CA ALA A 300 -23.64 -16.58 2.31
C ALA A 300 -24.71 -17.13 3.28
N GLN A 301 -25.43 -16.24 3.97
CA GLN A 301 -26.51 -16.60 4.90
C GLN A 301 -27.87 -16.66 4.21
N ALA A 302 -28.04 -16.20 2.98
CA ALA A 302 -29.30 -16.34 2.25
C ALA A 302 -29.51 -17.82 1.92
N PRO A 303 -30.54 -18.50 2.50
CA PRO A 303 -30.82 -19.89 2.20
C PRO A 303 -31.14 -19.99 0.71
N HIS A 304 -30.63 -21.05 0.06
CA HIS A 304 -30.99 -21.39 -1.31
C HIS A 304 -32.50 -21.62 -1.38
N ALA A 305 -33.26 -20.55 -1.53
CA ALA A 305 -34.68 -20.61 -1.87
C ALA A 305 -34.77 -21.02 -3.35
N LYS A 306 -34.82 -22.32 -3.56
CA LYS A 306 -35.34 -22.96 -4.77
C LYS A 306 -36.52 -23.79 -4.43
#